data_df91204499e86c61d00afb7e2eae8eb3
#
_entry.id   df91204499e86c61d00afb7e2eae8eb3
#
_cell.length_a   1.000
_cell.length_b   1.000
_cell.length_c   1.000
_cell.angle_alpha   90.00
_cell.angle_beta   90.00
_cell.angle_gamma   90.00
#
_symmetry.space_group_name_H-M   'P 1'
#
loop_
_entity.id
_entity.type
_entity.pdbx_description
1 polymer ?
#
loop_
_entity_poly.entity_id
_entity_poly.type
_entity_poly.pdbx_seq_one_letter_code
_entity_poly.pdbx_strand_id
1 'polypeptide(L)'
;MSILSQLNSVPMYLICGGIIAFVAVVCVIFLVRAYRAGQALGMDTTKMKRTIISSATFSLLPSVGILLGVIALSGSLGTPWPWLRLSVIGALHYETQVAQAAAEQVGMSTLSAAEMTPQAFSTIALLMSICIIW
;
A
#
# COMPACT_ATOMS: atom_id res chain seq x y z
N MET A 1 -20.48 -9.37 -15.44
CA MET A 1 -19.71 -8.25 -14.80
C MET A 1 -18.24 -8.50 -15.04
N SER A 2 -17.49 -7.53 -15.52
CA SER A 2 -16.04 -7.70 -15.68
C SER A 2 -15.40 -7.87 -14.30
N ILE A 3 -14.33 -8.65 -14.21
CA ILE A 3 -13.60 -8.88 -12.95
C ILE A 3 -13.17 -7.55 -12.32
N LEU A 4 -12.76 -6.58 -13.12
CA LEU A 4 -12.39 -5.24 -12.64
C LEU A 4 -13.53 -4.50 -11.94
N SER A 5 -14.79 -4.70 -12.38
CA SER A 5 -15.93 -4.08 -11.68
C SER A 5 -16.17 -4.70 -10.30
N GLN A 6 -15.86 -5.96 -10.11
CA GLN A 6 -15.90 -6.63 -8.81
C GLN A 6 -14.74 -6.19 -7.91
N LEU A 7 -13.53 -6.09 -8.46
CA LEU A 7 -12.34 -5.62 -7.72
C LEU A 7 -12.42 -4.13 -7.34
N ASN A 8 -13.13 -3.33 -8.13
CA ASN A 8 -13.41 -1.92 -7.84
C ASN A 8 -14.79 -1.71 -7.16
N SER A 9 -15.28 -2.71 -6.45
CA SER A 9 -16.56 -2.61 -5.76
C SER A 9 -16.48 -1.72 -4.51
N VAL A 10 -17.62 -1.13 -4.13
CA VAL A 10 -17.73 -0.28 -2.92
C VAL A 10 -17.25 -1.00 -1.65
N PRO A 11 -17.59 -2.28 -1.38
CA PRO A 11 -17.07 -2.99 -0.22
C PRO A 11 -15.54 -3.07 -0.20
N MET A 12 -14.90 -3.28 -1.36
CA MET A 12 -13.45 -3.37 -1.45
C MET A 12 -12.78 -2.02 -1.11
N TYR A 13 -13.36 -0.91 -1.59
CA TYR A 13 -12.90 0.43 -1.22
C TYR A 13 -13.10 0.73 0.27
N LEU A 14 -14.21 0.29 0.87
CA LEU A 14 -14.47 0.49 2.29
C LEU A 14 -13.49 -0.29 3.17
N ILE A 15 -13.21 -1.55 2.83
CA ILE A 15 -12.25 -2.37 3.59
C ILE A 15 -10.84 -1.80 3.46
N CYS A 16 -10.36 -1.58 2.25
CA CYS A 16 -9.02 -1.05 2.02
C CYS A 16 -8.85 0.37 2.60
N GLY A 17 -9.83 1.24 2.39
CA GLY A 17 -9.84 2.59 2.93
C GLY A 17 -9.92 2.61 4.45
N GLY A 18 -10.68 1.72 5.06
CA GLY A 18 -10.75 1.56 6.51
C GLY A 18 -9.41 1.15 7.13
N ILE A 19 -8.71 0.22 6.52
CA ILE A 19 -7.37 -0.19 6.97
C ILE A 19 -6.37 0.96 6.83
N ILE A 20 -6.37 1.67 5.70
CA ILE A 20 -5.49 2.82 5.48
C ILE A 20 -5.78 3.92 6.51
N ALA A 21 -7.06 4.23 6.76
CA ALA A 21 -7.46 5.22 7.76
C ALA A 21 -7.02 4.81 9.17
N PHE A 22 -7.18 3.54 9.53
CA PHE A 22 -6.72 3.02 10.81
C PHE A 22 -5.21 3.21 10.99
N VAL A 23 -4.41 2.83 9.98
CA VAL A 23 -2.95 3.01 10.02
C VAL A 23 -2.57 4.48 10.10
N ALA A 24 -3.25 5.37 9.35
CA ALA A 24 -3.01 6.81 9.41
C ALA A 24 -3.27 7.36 10.83
N VAL A 25 -4.36 6.95 11.49
CA VAL A 25 -4.65 7.33 12.88
C VAL A 25 -3.55 6.86 13.83
N VAL A 26 -3.10 5.61 13.69
CA VAL A 26 -2.00 5.07 14.50
C VAL A 26 -0.72 5.88 14.29
N CYS A 27 -0.36 6.23 13.05
CA CYS A 27 0.79 7.07 12.74
C CYS A 27 0.70 8.45 13.41
N VAL A 28 -0.48 9.09 13.39
CA VAL A 28 -0.70 10.39 14.06
C VAL A 28 -0.54 10.26 15.58
N ILE A 29 -1.10 9.20 16.18
CA ILE A 29 -0.95 8.94 17.62
C ILE A 29 0.54 8.80 17.99
N PHE A 30 1.29 8.02 17.23
CA PHE A 30 2.72 7.86 17.48
C PHE A 30 3.50 9.17 17.32
N LEU A 31 3.20 9.95 16.29
CA LEU A 31 3.81 11.25 16.06
C LEU A 31 3.57 12.20 17.26
N VAL A 32 2.33 12.29 17.73
CA VAL A 32 1.96 13.13 18.89
C VAL A 32 2.66 12.63 20.16
N ARG A 33 2.68 11.33 20.40
CA ARG A 33 3.36 10.75 21.57
C ARG A 33 4.86 11.00 21.53
N ALA A 34 5.50 10.79 20.37
CA ALA A 34 6.93 11.06 20.18
C ALA A 34 7.26 12.54 20.40
N TYR A 35 6.43 13.44 19.87
CA TYR A 35 6.60 14.89 20.07
C TYR A 35 6.51 15.26 21.54
N ARG A 36 5.49 14.77 22.27
CA ARG A 36 5.33 15.01 23.71
C ARG A 36 6.48 14.43 24.55
N ALA A 37 6.93 13.21 24.21
CA ALA A 37 8.07 12.60 24.89
C ALA A 37 9.36 13.41 24.67
N GLY A 38 9.59 13.91 23.46
CA GLY A 38 10.73 14.79 23.18
C GLY A 38 10.70 16.09 23.99
N GLN A 39 9.51 16.69 24.16
CA GLN A 39 9.36 17.87 25.01
C GLN A 39 9.64 17.55 26.48
N ALA A 40 9.17 16.41 27.00
CA ALA A 40 9.42 15.98 28.37
C ALA A 40 10.90 15.73 28.65
N LEU A 41 11.67 15.30 27.64
CA LEU A 41 13.12 15.12 27.72
C LEU A 41 13.92 16.43 27.53
N GLY A 42 13.24 17.58 27.41
CA GLY A 42 13.89 18.89 27.24
C GLY A 42 14.50 19.11 25.86
N MET A 43 14.07 18.37 24.83
CA MET A 43 14.55 18.59 23.47
C MET A 43 14.06 19.94 22.92
N ASP A 44 14.92 20.58 22.14
CA ASP A 44 14.60 21.84 21.48
C ASP A 44 13.43 21.66 20.47
N THR A 45 12.34 22.36 20.75
CA THR A 45 11.12 22.30 19.94
C THR A 45 11.36 22.76 18.49
N THR A 46 12.29 23.67 18.28
CA THR A 46 12.65 24.14 16.93
C THR A 46 13.33 23.03 16.13
N LYS A 47 14.23 22.27 16.75
CA LYS A 47 14.86 21.12 16.13
C LYS A 47 13.86 20.01 15.82
N MET A 48 12.94 19.73 16.75
CA MET A 48 11.89 18.74 16.55
C MET A 48 10.99 19.09 15.37
N LYS A 49 10.50 20.35 15.28
CA LYS A 49 9.70 20.81 14.15
C LYS A 49 10.47 20.71 12.83
N ARG A 50 11.73 21.13 12.81
CA ARG A 50 12.58 21.03 11.64
C ARG A 50 12.74 19.58 11.18
N THR A 51 12.92 18.64 12.08
CA THR A 51 12.99 17.20 11.78
C THR A 51 11.71 16.69 11.15
N ILE A 52 10.54 17.06 11.70
CA ILE A 52 9.23 16.66 11.15
C ILE A 52 9.06 17.19 9.72
N ILE A 53 9.33 18.47 9.50
CA ILE A 53 9.22 19.10 8.17
C ILE A 53 10.21 18.44 7.18
N SER A 54 11.44 18.23 7.59
CA SER A 54 12.45 17.58 6.76
C SER A 54 12.03 16.16 6.38
N SER A 55 11.56 15.35 7.35
CA SER A 55 11.05 14.00 7.09
C SER A 55 9.86 14.00 6.13
N ALA A 56 8.91 14.92 6.32
CA ALA A 56 7.77 15.07 5.41
C ALA A 56 8.22 15.40 3.98
N THR A 57 9.15 16.33 3.84
CA THR A 57 9.70 16.73 2.53
C THR A 57 10.42 15.55 1.85
N PHE A 58 11.23 14.80 2.58
CA PHE A 58 11.92 13.62 2.04
C PHE A 58 10.95 12.49 1.65
N SER A 59 9.76 12.44 2.24
CA SER A 59 8.74 11.43 1.90
C SER A 59 8.00 11.73 0.60
N LEU A 60 8.06 12.96 0.08
CA LEU A 60 7.33 13.33 -1.15
C LEU A 60 7.82 12.55 -2.37
N LEU A 61 9.12 12.41 -2.55
CA LEU A 61 9.68 11.72 -3.73
C LEU A 61 9.29 10.24 -3.79
N PRO A 62 9.46 9.43 -2.72
CA PRO A 62 8.96 8.06 -2.68
C PRO A 62 7.44 7.97 -2.88
N SER A 63 6.66 8.94 -2.37
CA SER A 63 5.19 8.93 -2.52
C SER A 63 4.74 9.06 -3.97
N VAL A 64 5.46 9.82 -4.80
CA VAL A 64 5.21 9.89 -6.25
C VAL A 64 5.44 8.52 -6.89
N GLY A 65 6.52 7.82 -6.54
CA GLY A 65 6.78 6.46 -7.02
C GLY A 65 5.69 5.47 -6.63
N ILE A 66 5.18 5.54 -5.39
CA ILE A 66 4.07 4.73 -4.90
C ILE A 66 2.80 5.02 -5.73
N LEU A 67 2.48 6.27 -5.98
CA LEU A 67 1.31 6.66 -6.78
C LEU A 67 1.38 6.09 -8.20
N LEU A 68 2.53 6.20 -8.86
CA LEU A 68 2.73 5.60 -10.18
C LEU A 68 2.59 4.07 -10.14
N GLY A 69 3.06 3.44 -9.09
CA GLY A 69 2.90 2.00 -8.86
C GLY A 69 1.46 1.57 -8.70
N VAL A 70 0.66 2.33 -7.94
CA VAL A 70 -0.78 2.08 -7.79
C VAL A 70 -1.47 2.16 -9.16
N ILE A 71 -1.15 3.18 -9.96
CA ILE A 71 -1.71 3.34 -11.31
C ILE A 71 -1.33 2.15 -12.20
N ALA A 72 -0.06 1.74 -12.19
CA ALA A 72 0.43 0.64 -13.01
C ALA A 72 -0.25 -0.70 -12.67
N LEU A 73 -0.42 -1.01 -11.39
CA LEU A 73 -1.06 -2.26 -10.95
C LEU A 73 -2.60 -2.21 -10.98
N SER A 74 -3.20 -1.03 -11.00
CA SER A 74 -4.66 -0.88 -10.99
C SER A 74 -5.34 -1.47 -12.22
N GLY A 75 -4.64 -1.49 -13.34
CA GLY A 75 -5.11 -2.09 -14.59
C GLY A 75 -5.32 -3.60 -14.52
N SER A 76 -4.64 -4.29 -13.63
CA SER A 76 -4.68 -5.76 -13.49
C SER A 76 -5.39 -6.24 -12.23
N LEU A 77 -5.11 -5.59 -11.09
CA LEU A 77 -5.58 -6.01 -9.75
C LEU A 77 -6.71 -5.13 -9.18
N GLY A 78 -7.24 -4.20 -9.98
CA GLY A 78 -8.15 -3.18 -9.48
C GLY A 78 -7.42 -2.10 -8.67
N THR A 79 -8.09 -1.00 -8.37
CA THR A 79 -7.46 0.14 -7.68
C THR A 79 -7.33 -0.05 -6.15
N PRO A 80 -8.33 -0.58 -5.42
CA PRO A 80 -8.30 -0.61 -3.96
C PRO A 80 -7.16 -1.47 -3.39
N TRP A 81 -6.90 -2.63 -4.01
CA TRP A 81 -5.91 -3.58 -3.53
C TRP A 81 -4.46 -3.05 -3.64
N PRO A 82 -3.96 -2.62 -4.82
CA PRO A 82 -2.65 -1.99 -4.92
C PRO A 82 -2.51 -0.72 -4.06
N TRP A 83 -3.58 0.08 -3.95
CA TRP A 83 -3.58 1.25 -3.09
C TRP A 83 -3.30 0.89 -1.63
N LEU A 84 -4.02 -0.09 -1.06
CA LEU A 84 -3.76 -0.59 0.29
C LEU A 84 -2.33 -1.12 0.44
N ARG A 85 -1.92 -1.99 -0.48
CA ARG A 85 -0.63 -2.67 -0.41
C ARG A 85 0.55 -1.69 -0.46
N LEU A 86 0.57 -0.81 -1.43
CA LEU A 86 1.67 0.13 -1.64
C LEU A 86 1.68 1.28 -0.63
N SER A 87 0.51 1.66 -0.08
CA SER A 87 0.44 2.75 0.91
C SER A 87 0.82 2.31 2.32
N VAL A 88 0.63 1.04 2.67
CA VAL A 88 0.75 0.58 4.06
C VAL A 88 1.89 -0.40 4.27
N ILE A 89 2.07 -1.35 3.36
CA ILE A 89 2.91 -2.52 3.62
C ILE A 89 4.07 -2.65 2.61
N GLY A 90 3.81 -2.41 1.32
CA GLY A 90 4.63 -2.89 0.24
C GLY A 90 5.63 -1.90 -0.32
N ALA A 91 6.65 -2.47 -0.98
CA ALA A 91 7.53 -1.77 -1.90
C ALA A 91 7.13 -2.14 -3.33
N LEU A 92 6.95 -1.14 -4.20
CA LEU A 92 6.47 -1.33 -5.57
C LEU A 92 7.21 -2.45 -6.31
N HIS A 93 8.54 -2.44 -6.24
CA HIS A 93 9.38 -3.40 -6.97
C HIS A 93 9.11 -4.84 -6.51
N TYR A 94 9.01 -5.06 -5.20
CA TYR A 94 8.72 -6.36 -4.62
C TYR A 94 7.30 -6.83 -4.96
N GLU A 95 6.31 -5.96 -4.79
CA GLU A 95 4.91 -6.27 -5.05
C GLU A 95 4.65 -6.66 -6.52
N THR A 96 5.28 -5.95 -7.46
CA THR A 96 5.14 -6.27 -8.89
C THR A 96 5.76 -7.61 -9.24
N GLN A 97 6.94 -7.93 -8.70
CA GLN A 97 7.61 -9.21 -8.94
C GLN A 97 6.81 -10.38 -8.38
N VAL A 98 6.32 -10.26 -7.13
CA VAL A 98 5.53 -11.32 -6.50
C VAL A 98 4.19 -11.50 -7.21
N ALA A 99 3.52 -10.41 -7.59
CA ALA A 99 2.26 -10.49 -8.33
C ALA A 99 2.45 -11.17 -9.70
N GLN A 100 3.52 -10.85 -10.43
CA GLN A 100 3.84 -11.48 -11.71
C GLN A 100 4.16 -12.97 -11.55
N ALA A 101 5.04 -13.32 -10.61
CA ALA A 101 5.39 -14.72 -10.36
C ALA A 101 4.16 -15.53 -9.90
N ALA A 102 3.28 -14.95 -9.10
CA ALA A 102 2.05 -15.59 -8.68
C ALA A 102 1.07 -15.78 -9.84
N ALA A 103 0.97 -14.81 -10.76
CA ALA A 103 0.14 -14.92 -11.97
C ALA A 103 0.60 -16.07 -12.87
N GLU A 104 1.90 -16.20 -13.07
CA GLU A 104 2.50 -17.31 -13.85
C GLU A 104 2.19 -18.67 -13.22
N GLN A 105 2.24 -18.79 -11.90
CA GLN A 105 1.94 -20.04 -11.18
C GLN A 105 0.46 -20.46 -11.29
N VAL A 106 -0.45 -19.52 -11.46
CA VAL A 106 -1.88 -19.82 -11.68
C VAL A 106 -2.23 -19.99 -13.17
N GLY A 107 -1.21 -20.03 -14.04
CA GLY A 107 -1.38 -20.31 -15.47
C GLY A 107 -1.73 -19.09 -16.33
N MET A 108 -1.56 -17.87 -15.79
CA MET A 108 -1.69 -16.64 -16.59
C MET A 108 -0.42 -16.40 -17.40
N SER A 109 -0.56 -15.96 -18.64
CA SER A 109 0.59 -15.60 -19.48
C SER A 109 1.26 -14.31 -18.99
N THR A 110 0.46 -13.38 -18.49
CA THR A 110 0.89 -12.10 -17.93
C THR A 110 -0.08 -11.65 -16.85
N LEU A 111 0.36 -10.74 -15.98
CA LEU A 111 -0.51 -10.09 -15.00
C LEU A 111 -1.46 -9.10 -15.71
N SER A 112 -2.59 -9.61 -16.22
CA SER A 112 -3.57 -8.81 -16.96
C SER A 112 -5.00 -9.05 -16.48
N ALA A 113 -5.84 -8.01 -16.58
CA ALA A 113 -7.25 -8.13 -16.23
C ALA A 113 -8.03 -9.06 -17.16
N ALA A 114 -7.54 -9.29 -18.39
CA ALA A 114 -8.20 -10.14 -19.37
C ALA A 114 -8.18 -11.62 -18.96
N GLU A 115 -7.09 -12.06 -18.33
CA GLU A 115 -6.91 -13.43 -17.84
C GLU A 115 -7.28 -13.59 -16.35
N MET A 116 -7.58 -12.48 -15.65
CA MET A 116 -7.86 -12.50 -14.23
C MET A 116 -9.20 -13.16 -13.92
N THR A 117 -9.16 -14.16 -13.03
CA THR A 117 -10.35 -14.79 -12.44
C THR A 117 -10.41 -14.48 -10.94
N PRO A 118 -11.57 -14.61 -10.29
CA PRO A 118 -11.65 -14.42 -8.83
C PRO A 118 -10.70 -15.34 -8.05
N GLN A 119 -10.51 -16.58 -8.52
CA GLN A 119 -9.59 -17.55 -7.93
C GLN A 119 -8.14 -17.12 -8.12
N ALA A 120 -7.76 -16.69 -9.33
CA ALA A 120 -6.42 -16.18 -9.62
C ALA A 120 -6.11 -14.95 -8.76
N PHE A 121 -7.03 -13.98 -8.67
CA PHE A 121 -6.88 -12.81 -7.81
C PHE A 121 -6.68 -13.20 -6.33
N SER A 122 -7.51 -14.11 -5.80
CA SER A 122 -7.38 -14.55 -4.40
C SER A 122 -6.05 -15.23 -4.13
N THR A 123 -5.55 -16.04 -5.07
CA THR A 123 -4.25 -16.72 -4.95
C THR A 123 -3.10 -15.71 -5.01
N ILE A 124 -3.14 -14.76 -5.95
CA ILE A 124 -2.15 -13.70 -6.08
C ILE A 124 -2.12 -12.85 -4.80
N ALA A 125 -3.29 -12.41 -4.34
CA ALA A 125 -3.42 -11.59 -3.13
C ALA A 125 -2.90 -12.32 -1.88
N LEU A 126 -3.18 -13.62 -1.76
CA LEU A 126 -2.69 -14.45 -0.65
C LEU A 126 -1.16 -14.62 -0.71
N LEU A 127 -0.61 -14.95 -1.88
CA LEU A 127 0.83 -15.09 -2.06
C LEU A 127 1.58 -13.78 -1.78
N MET A 128 1.09 -12.65 -2.31
CA MET A 128 1.63 -11.33 -1.99
C MET A 128 1.64 -11.06 -0.48
N SER A 129 0.60 -11.50 0.24
CA SER A 129 0.49 -11.29 1.69
C SER A 129 1.43 -12.20 2.48
N ILE A 130 1.59 -13.45 2.09
CA ILE A 130 2.49 -14.40 2.76
C ILE A 130 3.95 -14.03 2.51
N CYS A 131 4.31 -13.72 1.26
CA CYS A 131 5.68 -13.44 0.89
C CYS A 131 6.26 -12.18 1.55
N ILE A 132 5.42 -11.23 1.98
CA ILE A 132 5.91 -10.02 2.65
C ILE A 132 6.21 -10.24 4.13
N ILE A 133 5.67 -11.32 4.73
CA ILE A 133 5.88 -11.65 6.14
C ILE A 133 7.21 -12.42 6.31
N TRP A 134 7.62 -13.12 5.28
CA TRP A 134 8.81 -13.97 5.26
C TRP A 134 10.05 -13.25 4.71
#